data_2aab84076080e58e969a80408d754f18
#
_entry.id   2aab84076080e58e969a80408d754f18
#
_cell.length_a   1.000
_cell.length_b   1.000
_cell.length_c   1.000
_cell.angle_alpha   90.00
_cell.angle_beta   90.00
_cell.angle_gamma   90.00
#
_symmetry.space_group_name_H-M   'P 1'
#
loop_
_entity.id
_entity.type
_entity.pdbx_description
1 polymer ?
#
loop_
_entity_poly.entity_id
_entity_poly.type
_entity_poly.pdbx_seq_one_letter_code
_entity_poly.pdbx_strand_id
1 'polypeptide(L)'
;PNIGTGGGRDYLSAFPGSREMLTRYDVVFLGDVGVGRGQLSAKDAELIKGLVEQQGSGLVFMPGRRGNHLSLMDSALKELMPVELDDARPTGVGLQNESVLTLSNRGRGHLLTRFDADEMVNDQIWKMLPGFYWSTGVIKSRPGSEVLAVHSELRNQWGRIPLLAIRSAGRGKVLFMGTDSAWRWRRGVEDKFHYRFWSQVARWMAHKRHLAEKEGIRLSYTPETPKVGDRVFLQATVLDEAGFPLENGEVKGEITWPSGDGDQLDSDQLEITEDEGGWGVYSAEFLPQEGGPIEITISAP
;
A
#
# COMPACT_ATOMS: atom_id res chain seq x y z
N PRO A 1 -25.68 7.63 -12.11
CA PRO A 1 -26.47 8.09 -10.99
C PRO A 1 -25.54 8.95 -10.16
N ASN A 2 -25.89 10.25 -10.04
CA ASN A 2 -25.25 11.13 -9.09
C ASN A 2 -25.45 10.50 -7.71
N ILE A 3 -24.40 9.99 -7.13
CA ILE A 3 -24.37 9.71 -5.71
C ILE A 3 -24.51 11.09 -5.09
N GLY A 4 -25.65 11.33 -4.46
CA GLY A 4 -25.96 12.61 -3.88
C GLY A 4 -24.81 13.03 -2.97
N THR A 5 -24.31 14.21 -3.20
CA THR A 5 -23.47 14.94 -2.25
C THR A 5 -24.32 15.18 -1.00
N GLY A 6 -24.42 14.16 -0.16
CA GLY A 6 -24.90 14.34 1.20
C GLY A 6 -23.95 15.35 1.82
N GLY A 7 -24.48 16.47 2.32
CA GLY A 7 -23.72 17.60 2.83
C GLY A 7 -22.92 17.31 4.11
N GLY A 8 -22.12 16.26 4.11
CA GLY A 8 -21.11 15.97 5.12
C GLY A 8 -19.82 16.73 4.81
N ARG A 9 -19.17 17.25 5.84
CA ARG A 9 -17.90 17.98 5.76
C ARG A 9 -16.72 17.16 5.21
N ASP A 10 -16.93 15.88 4.86
CA ASP A 10 -15.89 14.91 4.53
C ASP A 10 -15.72 14.65 3.02
N TYR A 11 -16.48 15.36 2.17
CA TYR A 11 -16.35 15.22 0.72
C TYR A 11 -15.45 16.30 0.13
N LEU A 12 -14.37 15.88 -0.51
CA LEU A 12 -13.52 16.76 -1.27
C LEU A 12 -14.19 17.11 -2.60
N SER A 13 -14.21 18.38 -2.95
CA SER A 13 -14.72 18.86 -4.25
C SER A 13 -13.75 18.58 -5.40
N ALA A 14 -12.47 18.38 -5.09
CA ALA A 14 -11.40 18.07 -6.03
C ALA A 14 -10.37 17.15 -5.36
N PHE A 15 -9.54 16.49 -6.18
CA PHE A 15 -8.41 15.72 -5.66
C PHE A 15 -7.41 16.67 -4.94
N PRO A 16 -6.83 16.26 -3.80
CA PRO A 16 -5.84 17.06 -3.08
C PRO A 16 -4.58 17.26 -3.93
N GLY A 17 -4.45 18.41 -4.55
CA GLY A 17 -3.42 18.71 -5.54
C GLY A 17 -2.06 19.09 -4.99
N SER A 18 -1.76 18.83 -3.71
CA SER A 18 -0.46 19.09 -3.10
C SER A 18 -0.01 17.96 -2.18
N ARG A 19 1.31 17.87 -1.93
CA ARG A 19 1.91 16.88 -1.06
C ARG A 19 1.39 16.99 0.37
N GLU A 20 1.33 18.21 0.90
CA GLU A 20 0.91 18.53 2.26
C GLU A 20 -0.53 18.02 2.52
N MET A 21 -1.41 18.19 1.55
CA MET A 21 -2.78 17.69 1.69
C MET A 21 -2.84 16.17 1.64
N LEU A 22 -1.99 15.54 0.82
CA LEU A 22 -1.98 14.08 0.62
C LEU A 22 -1.35 13.33 1.78
N THR A 23 -0.37 13.90 2.49
CA THR A 23 0.27 13.26 3.64
C THR A 23 -0.69 12.92 4.79
N ARG A 24 -1.90 13.46 4.79
CA ARG A 24 -2.94 13.13 5.77
C ARG A 24 -3.64 11.79 5.50
N TYR A 25 -3.43 11.20 4.33
CA TYR A 25 -4.13 9.97 3.93
C TYR A 25 -3.21 8.76 4.03
N ASP A 26 -3.60 7.79 4.84
CA ASP A 26 -2.87 6.54 5.00
C ASP A 26 -3.09 5.57 3.85
N VAL A 27 -4.27 5.63 3.24
CA VAL A 27 -4.65 4.74 2.14
C VAL A 27 -5.46 5.50 1.10
N VAL A 28 -5.10 5.32 -0.17
CA VAL A 28 -5.84 5.84 -1.32
C VAL A 28 -6.53 4.69 -2.05
N PHE A 29 -7.82 4.80 -2.27
CA PHE A 29 -8.60 3.85 -3.07
C PHE A 29 -8.91 4.49 -4.42
N LEU A 30 -8.37 3.93 -5.49
CA LEU A 30 -8.71 4.31 -6.86
C LEU A 30 -9.76 3.33 -7.41
N GLY A 31 -10.99 3.81 -7.51
CA GLY A 31 -12.08 3.09 -8.14
C GLY A 31 -11.92 3.04 -9.67
N ASP A 32 -13.02 3.09 -10.41
CA ASP A 32 -12.99 3.19 -11.88
C ASP A 32 -12.64 4.62 -12.33
N VAL A 33 -11.40 5.02 -12.01
CA VAL A 33 -10.82 6.33 -12.28
C VAL A 33 -9.58 6.14 -13.15
N GLY A 34 -9.34 7.08 -14.04
CA GLY A 34 -8.17 7.13 -14.91
C GLY A 34 -7.47 8.50 -14.85
N VAL A 35 -6.59 8.73 -15.81
CA VAL A 35 -5.94 10.01 -16.05
C VAL A 35 -6.54 10.65 -17.30
N GLY A 36 -7.01 11.90 -17.19
CA GLY A 36 -7.60 12.62 -18.31
C GLY A 36 -8.62 13.67 -17.89
N ARG A 37 -9.35 14.21 -18.87
CA ARG A 37 -10.33 15.27 -18.62
C ARG A 37 -11.44 14.81 -17.68
N GLY A 38 -11.60 15.51 -16.57
CA GLY A 38 -12.63 15.21 -15.54
C GLY A 38 -12.25 14.03 -14.64
N GLN A 39 -11.00 13.60 -14.66
CA GLN A 39 -10.42 12.56 -13.82
C GLN A 39 -9.12 13.05 -13.20
N LEU A 40 -8.20 12.18 -12.82
CA LEU A 40 -6.90 12.58 -12.31
C LEU A 40 -6.08 13.28 -13.40
N SER A 41 -5.28 14.24 -13.02
CA SER A 41 -4.23 14.80 -13.87
C SER A 41 -2.97 13.92 -13.82
N ALA A 42 -2.03 14.12 -14.75
CA ALA A 42 -0.73 13.48 -14.70
C ALA A 42 0.02 13.85 -13.41
N LYS A 43 -0.11 15.11 -12.96
CA LYS A 43 0.48 15.56 -11.68
C LYS A 43 -0.12 14.82 -10.49
N ASP A 44 -1.44 14.58 -10.47
CA ASP A 44 -2.07 13.82 -9.39
C ASP A 44 -1.55 12.38 -9.33
N ALA A 45 -1.29 11.77 -10.49
CA ALA A 45 -0.70 10.44 -10.57
C ALA A 45 0.73 10.40 -9.99
N GLU A 46 1.55 11.41 -10.28
CA GLU A 46 2.89 11.56 -9.67
C GLU A 46 2.80 11.77 -8.15
N LEU A 47 1.87 12.60 -7.69
CA LEU A 47 1.66 12.82 -6.26
C LEU A 47 1.23 11.55 -5.53
N ILE A 48 0.33 10.75 -6.12
CA ILE A 48 -0.07 9.45 -5.55
C ILE A 48 1.12 8.49 -5.52
N LYS A 49 1.93 8.45 -6.58
CA LYS A 49 3.15 7.62 -6.62
C LYS A 49 4.09 8.01 -5.49
N GLY A 50 4.42 9.29 -5.35
CA GLY A 50 5.28 9.79 -4.28
C GLY A 50 4.73 9.51 -2.88
N LEU A 51 3.40 9.67 -2.68
CA LEU A 51 2.74 9.33 -1.42
C LEU A 51 2.94 7.84 -1.05
N VAL A 52 2.87 6.95 -2.02
CA VAL A 52 3.06 5.51 -1.79
C VAL A 52 4.54 5.20 -1.55
N GLU A 53 5.41 5.58 -2.47
CA GLU A 53 6.81 5.18 -2.46
C GLU A 53 7.61 5.85 -1.34
N GLN A 54 7.34 7.13 -1.07
CA GLN A 54 8.12 7.93 -0.12
C GLN A 54 7.48 7.98 1.27
N GLN A 55 6.16 8.18 1.35
CA GLN A 55 5.45 8.29 2.63
C GLN A 55 4.94 6.96 3.20
N GLY A 56 5.03 5.87 2.44
CA GLY A 56 4.60 4.55 2.89
C GLY A 56 3.08 4.35 2.95
N SER A 57 2.30 5.22 2.32
CA SER A 57 0.84 5.07 2.23
C SER A 57 0.46 3.89 1.36
N GLY A 58 -0.72 3.33 1.60
CA GLY A 58 -1.28 2.25 0.80
C GLY A 58 -2.02 2.77 -0.43
N LEU A 59 -1.98 1.99 -1.52
CA LEU A 59 -2.76 2.25 -2.72
C LEU A 59 -3.57 1.02 -3.10
N VAL A 60 -4.87 1.20 -3.30
CA VAL A 60 -5.78 0.14 -3.74
C VAL A 60 -6.34 0.47 -5.11
N PHE A 61 -6.01 -0.35 -6.11
CA PHE A 61 -6.62 -0.27 -7.43
C PHE A 61 -7.88 -1.14 -7.48
N MET A 62 -9.01 -0.53 -7.82
CA MET A 62 -10.30 -1.17 -7.96
C MET A 62 -10.90 -0.83 -9.34
N PRO A 63 -10.42 -1.46 -10.43
CA PRO A 63 -10.96 -1.22 -11.77
C PRO A 63 -12.47 -1.45 -11.83
N GLY A 64 -13.12 -0.75 -12.74
CA GLY A 64 -14.54 -0.90 -12.98
C GLY A 64 -14.87 -1.06 -14.45
N ARG A 65 -16.16 -1.20 -14.75
CA ARG A 65 -16.68 -1.53 -16.09
C ARG A 65 -16.52 -0.44 -17.13
N ARG A 66 -16.17 0.79 -16.74
CA ARG A 66 -15.98 1.89 -17.69
C ARG A 66 -14.61 1.82 -18.38
N GLY A 67 -13.67 1.06 -17.81
CA GLY A 67 -12.33 0.90 -18.36
C GLY A 67 -11.41 2.11 -18.18
N ASN A 68 -11.80 3.08 -17.35
CA ASN A 68 -11.01 4.31 -17.11
C ASN A 68 -9.60 4.01 -16.57
N HIS A 69 -9.47 2.95 -15.80
CA HIS A 69 -8.22 2.49 -15.21
C HIS A 69 -7.11 2.16 -16.22
N LEU A 70 -7.43 1.92 -17.49
CA LEU A 70 -6.41 1.67 -18.51
C LEU A 70 -5.53 2.89 -18.76
N SER A 71 -6.10 4.10 -18.68
CA SER A 71 -5.31 5.33 -18.84
C SER A 71 -4.30 5.57 -17.71
N LEU A 72 -4.42 4.86 -16.58
CA LEU A 72 -3.39 4.86 -15.55
C LEU A 72 -2.08 4.22 -16.03
N MET A 73 -2.16 3.36 -17.07
CA MET A 73 -1.00 2.69 -17.64
C MET A 73 -0.12 3.62 -18.50
N ASP A 74 -0.62 4.80 -18.82
CA ASP A 74 0.13 5.88 -19.48
C ASP A 74 0.62 6.95 -18.49
N SER A 75 0.53 6.67 -17.19
CA SER A 75 0.92 7.57 -16.10
C SER A 75 1.97 6.95 -15.17
N ALA A 76 2.45 7.73 -14.21
CA ALA A 76 3.35 7.28 -13.16
C ALA A 76 2.83 6.06 -12.36
N LEU A 77 1.52 5.88 -12.28
CA LEU A 77 0.90 4.78 -11.55
C LEU A 77 1.08 3.41 -12.23
N LYS A 78 1.52 3.38 -13.49
CA LYS A 78 1.85 2.14 -14.21
C LYS A 78 2.87 1.27 -13.44
N GLU A 79 3.87 1.89 -12.84
CA GLU A 79 4.93 1.17 -12.14
C GLU A 79 4.43 0.51 -10.86
N LEU A 80 3.39 1.07 -10.26
CA LEU A 80 2.78 0.58 -9.03
C LEU A 80 1.81 -0.58 -9.25
N MET A 81 1.27 -0.74 -10.46
CA MET A 81 0.26 -1.75 -10.77
C MET A 81 0.81 -3.18 -10.57
N PRO A 82 0.16 -4.02 -9.73
CA PRO A 82 0.61 -5.38 -9.46
C PRO A 82 0.42 -6.36 -10.63
N VAL A 83 -0.41 -6.01 -11.59
CA VAL A 83 -0.78 -6.88 -12.72
C VAL A 83 -0.54 -6.20 -14.06
N GLU A 84 -0.44 -6.99 -15.10
CA GLU A 84 -0.48 -6.54 -16.48
C GLU A 84 -1.93 -6.59 -16.97
N LEU A 85 -2.49 -5.43 -17.32
CA LEU A 85 -3.87 -5.31 -17.79
C LEU A 85 -3.99 -5.75 -19.25
N ASP A 86 -5.16 -6.24 -19.63
CA ASP A 86 -5.48 -6.68 -20.98
C ASP A 86 -6.15 -5.55 -21.76
N ASP A 87 -5.39 -4.85 -22.58
CA ASP A 87 -5.87 -3.73 -23.41
C ASP A 87 -6.89 -4.16 -24.46
N ALA A 88 -6.91 -5.45 -24.82
CA ALA A 88 -7.93 -6.00 -25.71
C ALA A 88 -9.31 -6.12 -25.02
N ARG A 89 -9.36 -5.98 -23.70
CA ARG A 89 -10.57 -6.07 -22.89
C ARG A 89 -10.73 -4.84 -21.97
N PRO A 90 -10.85 -3.65 -22.54
CA PRO A 90 -10.82 -2.39 -21.78
C PRO A 90 -11.94 -2.29 -20.74
N THR A 91 -13.10 -2.87 -21.03
CA THR A 91 -14.25 -2.90 -20.11
C THR A 91 -14.34 -4.18 -19.28
N GLY A 92 -13.29 -4.99 -19.31
CA GLY A 92 -13.21 -6.26 -18.58
C GLY A 92 -14.03 -7.38 -19.25
N VAL A 93 -14.34 -8.39 -18.45
CA VAL A 93 -15.07 -9.60 -18.87
C VAL A 93 -16.35 -9.73 -18.06
N GLY A 94 -17.49 -9.62 -18.74
CA GLY A 94 -18.80 -9.95 -18.17
C GLY A 94 -19.01 -11.47 -18.16
N LEU A 95 -19.62 -11.99 -17.12
CA LEU A 95 -19.90 -13.41 -16.92
C LEU A 95 -21.39 -13.66 -16.94
N GLN A 96 -21.83 -14.75 -17.58
CA GLN A 96 -23.23 -15.17 -17.54
C GLN A 96 -23.60 -15.85 -16.22
N ASN A 97 -22.66 -16.62 -15.68
CA ASN A 97 -22.79 -17.30 -14.40
C ASN A 97 -21.93 -16.63 -13.32
N GLU A 98 -22.32 -16.81 -12.09
CA GLU A 98 -21.56 -16.36 -10.95
C GLU A 98 -20.22 -17.08 -10.87
N SER A 99 -19.15 -16.32 -10.64
CA SER A 99 -17.81 -16.85 -10.40
C SER A 99 -17.29 -16.38 -9.05
N VAL A 100 -16.33 -17.07 -8.49
CA VAL A 100 -15.77 -16.78 -7.17
C VAL A 100 -14.26 -16.55 -7.23
N LEU A 101 -13.75 -15.89 -6.20
CA LEU A 101 -12.32 -15.79 -5.96
C LEU A 101 -11.81 -17.10 -5.34
N THR A 102 -10.78 -17.67 -5.94
CA THR A 102 -10.09 -18.85 -5.41
C THR A 102 -8.75 -18.42 -4.84
N LEU A 103 -8.53 -18.73 -3.56
CA LEU A 103 -7.25 -18.39 -2.91
C LEU A 103 -6.10 -19.17 -3.55
N SER A 104 -4.99 -18.47 -3.76
CA SER A 104 -3.70 -19.09 -4.06
C SER A 104 -3.06 -19.69 -2.80
N ASN A 105 -1.94 -20.42 -2.95
CA ASN A 105 -1.18 -20.89 -1.78
C ASN A 105 -0.69 -19.72 -0.91
N ARG A 106 -0.28 -18.60 -1.51
CA ARG A 106 0.08 -17.37 -0.78
C ARG A 106 -1.13 -16.76 -0.09
N GLY A 107 -2.27 -16.73 -0.78
CA GLY A 107 -3.50 -16.16 -0.22
C GLY A 107 -4.05 -16.92 0.98
N ARG A 108 -3.84 -18.24 1.10
CA ARG A 108 -4.30 -19.00 2.26
C ARG A 108 -3.65 -18.54 3.57
N GLY A 109 -2.36 -18.21 3.54
CA GLY A 109 -1.62 -17.76 4.72
C GLY A 109 -1.61 -16.24 4.94
N HIS A 110 -2.11 -15.43 4.00
CA HIS A 110 -1.95 -13.99 4.05
C HIS A 110 -3.01 -13.30 4.92
N LEU A 111 -2.61 -12.28 5.70
CA LEU A 111 -3.50 -11.55 6.62
C LEU A 111 -4.74 -10.97 5.93
N LEU A 112 -4.62 -10.46 4.70
CA LEU A 112 -5.73 -9.85 3.96
C LEU A 112 -6.86 -10.83 3.63
N THR A 113 -6.56 -12.09 3.51
CA THR A 113 -7.47 -13.14 3.09
C THR A 113 -7.81 -14.12 4.19
N ARG A 114 -7.37 -13.82 5.43
CA ARG A 114 -7.54 -14.68 6.57
C ARG A 114 -8.78 -14.30 7.38
N PHE A 115 -9.88 -14.98 7.13
CA PHE A 115 -11.12 -14.84 7.89
C PHE A 115 -11.23 -15.81 9.07
N ASP A 116 -10.44 -16.87 9.08
CA ASP A 116 -10.34 -17.82 10.17
C ASP A 116 -8.90 -18.25 10.40
N ALA A 117 -8.61 -18.72 11.62
CA ALA A 117 -7.28 -19.25 11.96
C ALA A 117 -7.06 -20.64 11.35
N ASP A 118 -8.14 -21.44 11.25
CA ASP A 118 -8.12 -22.73 10.58
C ASP A 118 -8.19 -22.52 9.05
N GLU A 119 -7.21 -23.07 8.36
CA GLU A 119 -7.06 -22.91 6.91
C GLU A 119 -8.21 -23.57 6.13
N MET A 120 -8.73 -24.71 6.60
CA MET A 120 -9.86 -25.38 5.95
C MET A 120 -11.17 -24.60 6.13
N VAL A 121 -11.39 -24.06 7.31
CA VAL A 121 -12.52 -23.17 7.60
C VAL A 121 -12.43 -21.91 6.77
N ASN A 122 -11.25 -21.32 6.68
CA ASN A 122 -11.00 -20.15 5.87
C ASN A 122 -11.30 -20.39 4.37
N ASP A 123 -10.83 -21.50 3.81
CA ASP A 123 -11.14 -21.91 2.43
C ASP A 123 -12.64 -22.12 2.19
N GLN A 124 -13.38 -22.66 3.18
CA GLN A 124 -14.83 -22.82 3.10
C GLN A 124 -15.53 -21.46 3.10
N ILE A 125 -15.11 -20.53 3.95
CA ILE A 125 -15.65 -19.16 3.97
C ILE A 125 -15.50 -18.52 2.57
N TRP A 126 -14.31 -18.56 1.97
CA TRP A 126 -14.09 -17.99 0.64
C TRP A 126 -14.96 -18.62 -0.45
N LYS A 127 -15.26 -19.91 -0.35
CA LYS A 127 -16.18 -20.62 -1.27
C LYS A 127 -17.64 -20.25 -1.09
N MET A 128 -18.04 -19.85 0.12
CA MET A 128 -19.42 -19.46 0.46
C MET A 128 -19.70 -17.97 0.19
N LEU A 129 -18.65 -17.14 0.04
CA LEU A 129 -18.86 -15.74 -0.26
C LEU A 129 -19.60 -15.57 -1.58
N PRO A 130 -20.58 -14.64 -1.64
CA PRO A 130 -21.22 -14.30 -2.90
C PRO A 130 -20.18 -13.92 -3.97
N GLY A 131 -20.30 -14.53 -5.11
CA GLY A 131 -19.37 -14.33 -6.21
C GLY A 131 -19.62 -13.05 -7.00
N PHE A 132 -19.02 -12.98 -8.18
CA PHE A 132 -19.06 -11.82 -9.05
C PHE A 132 -19.48 -12.22 -10.47
N TYR A 133 -20.00 -11.24 -11.22
CA TYR A 133 -20.41 -11.39 -12.62
C TYR A 133 -19.57 -10.54 -13.58
N TRP A 134 -18.50 -9.95 -13.08
CA TRP A 134 -17.59 -9.15 -13.86
C TRP A 134 -16.20 -9.13 -13.22
N SER A 135 -15.18 -9.18 -14.07
CA SER A 135 -13.80 -8.93 -13.67
C SER A 135 -13.09 -8.07 -14.71
N THR A 136 -12.09 -7.32 -14.30
CA THR A 136 -11.23 -6.60 -15.22
C THR A 136 -10.42 -7.57 -16.08
N GLY A 137 -10.01 -7.14 -17.28
CA GLY A 137 -9.10 -7.88 -18.14
C GLY A 137 -7.68 -7.84 -17.55
N VAL A 138 -7.13 -9.01 -17.24
CA VAL A 138 -5.76 -9.17 -16.73
C VAL A 138 -5.05 -10.23 -17.54
N ILE A 139 -3.81 -9.96 -17.95
CA ILE A 139 -2.96 -10.92 -18.64
C ILE A 139 -2.25 -11.81 -17.61
N LYS A 140 -1.52 -11.21 -16.66
CA LYS A 140 -0.73 -11.92 -15.64
C LYS A 140 -0.36 -10.98 -14.48
N SER A 141 0.21 -11.53 -13.40
CA SER A 141 0.89 -10.74 -12.38
C SER A 141 2.24 -10.23 -12.89
N ARG A 142 2.65 -9.06 -12.42
CA ARG A 142 3.99 -8.52 -12.70
C ARG A 142 5.04 -9.12 -11.77
N PRO A 143 6.32 -9.14 -12.16
CA PRO A 143 7.42 -9.53 -11.29
C PRO A 143 7.41 -8.70 -9.99
N GLY A 144 7.68 -9.35 -8.84
CA GLY A 144 7.63 -8.73 -7.53
C GLY A 144 6.23 -8.56 -6.94
N SER A 145 5.19 -9.06 -7.62
CA SER A 145 3.83 -9.09 -7.09
C SER A 145 3.47 -10.48 -6.55
N GLU A 146 2.72 -10.51 -5.47
CA GLU A 146 2.16 -11.73 -4.90
C GLU A 146 0.68 -11.84 -5.24
N VAL A 147 0.26 -12.95 -5.81
CA VAL A 147 -1.14 -13.22 -6.12
C VAL A 147 -1.78 -13.92 -4.94
N LEU A 148 -2.81 -13.29 -4.36
CA LEU A 148 -3.55 -13.84 -3.21
C LEU A 148 -4.79 -14.62 -3.65
N ALA A 149 -5.49 -14.15 -4.70
CA ALA A 149 -6.61 -14.89 -5.25
C ALA A 149 -6.69 -14.74 -6.78
N VAL A 150 -7.25 -15.77 -7.39
CA VAL A 150 -7.43 -15.88 -8.83
C VAL A 150 -8.90 -16.13 -9.16
N HIS A 151 -9.25 -15.92 -10.43
CA HIS A 151 -10.56 -16.30 -10.97
C HIS A 151 -10.73 -17.83 -10.90
N SER A 152 -11.89 -18.31 -10.46
CA SER A 152 -12.14 -19.76 -10.33
C SER A 152 -12.07 -20.52 -11.65
N GLU A 153 -12.49 -19.90 -12.76
CA GLU A 153 -12.65 -20.55 -14.07
C GLU A 153 -11.74 -19.96 -15.15
N LEU A 154 -11.71 -18.63 -15.31
CA LEU A 154 -10.97 -18.01 -16.40
C LEU A 154 -9.46 -18.21 -16.26
N ARG A 155 -8.86 -18.58 -17.39
CA ARG A 155 -7.42 -18.79 -17.52
C ARG A 155 -6.94 -18.39 -18.91
N ASN A 156 -5.67 -18.12 -19.01
CA ASN A 156 -4.95 -17.88 -20.25
C ASN A 156 -3.64 -18.70 -20.28
N GLN A 157 -2.76 -18.41 -21.22
CA GLN A 157 -1.46 -19.09 -21.34
C GLN A 157 -0.56 -18.98 -20.10
N TRP A 158 -0.81 -17.98 -19.21
CA TRP A 158 -0.07 -17.74 -17.98
C TRP A 158 -0.72 -18.39 -16.75
N GLY A 159 -1.83 -19.08 -16.92
CA GLY A 159 -2.57 -19.71 -15.85
C GLY A 159 -3.90 -19.04 -15.54
N ARG A 160 -4.40 -19.21 -14.31
CA ARG A 160 -5.63 -18.56 -13.86
C ARG A 160 -5.43 -17.05 -13.72
N ILE A 161 -6.46 -16.28 -14.07
CA ILE A 161 -6.43 -14.82 -14.05
C ILE A 161 -6.29 -14.30 -12.62
N PRO A 162 -5.24 -13.50 -12.31
CA PRO A 162 -5.07 -12.86 -11.01
C PRO A 162 -6.16 -11.80 -10.78
N LEU A 163 -6.88 -11.89 -9.66
CA LEU A 163 -7.91 -10.91 -9.29
C LEU A 163 -7.69 -10.23 -7.94
N LEU A 164 -6.86 -10.82 -7.09
CA LEU A 164 -6.38 -10.16 -5.88
C LEU A 164 -4.87 -10.32 -5.83
N ALA A 165 -4.16 -9.22 -5.98
CA ALA A 165 -2.71 -9.22 -6.01
C ALA A 165 -2.15 -8.03 -5.21
N ILE A 166 -1.02 -8.25 -4.56
CA ILE A 166 -0.32 -7.23 -3.77
C ILE A 166 1.10 -7.03 -4.28
N ARG A 167 1.65 -5.85 -4.01
CA ARG A 167 3.03 -5.50 -4.32
C ARG A 167 3.54 -4.49 -3.30
N SER A 168 4.80 -4.59 -2.93
CA SER A 168 5.51 -3.49 -2.25
C SER A 168 6.00 -2.49 -3.30
N ALA A 169 5.90 -1.20 -2.99
CA ALA A 169 6.36 -0.11 -3.85
C ALA A 169 7.02 0.96 -2.97
N GLY A 170 8.34 1.06 -3.05
CA GLY A 170 9.08 1.87 -2.10
C GLY A 170 8.77 1.47 -0.66
N ARG A 171 8.37 2.43 0.15
CA ARG A 171 7.95 2.21 1.55
C ARG A 171 6.51 1.72 1.67
N GLY A 172 5.68 1.94 0.65
CA GLY A 172 4.26 1.65 0.65
C GLY A 172 3.89 0.29 0.10
N LYS A 173 2.60 0.05 0.07
CA LYS A 173 2.00 -1.19 -0.38
C LYS A 173 0.90 -0.92 -1.39
N VAL A 174 0.77 -1.81 -2.34
CA VAL A 174 -0.26 -1.72 -3.38
C VAL A 174 -1.10 -2.97 -3.39
N LEU A 175 -2.40 -2.81 -3.45
CA LEU A 175 -3.37 -3.87 -3.65
C LEU A 175 -4.09 -3.65 -4.99
N PHE A 176 -4.20 -4.68 -5.77
CA PHE A 176 -5.07 -4.75 -6.92
C PHE A 176 -6.24 -5.68 -6.62
N MET A 177 -7.46 -5.22 -6.84
CA MET A 177 -8.68 -6.01 -6.74
C MET A 177 -9.44 -5.93 -8.06
N GLY A 178 -9.32 -6.97 -8.89
CA GLY A 178 -9.79 -7.03 -10.27
C GLY A 178 -11.30 -7.24 -10.43
N THR A 179 -12.08 -7.06 -9.38
CA THR A 179 -13.56 -7.04 -9.42
C THR A 179 -14.11 -5.98 -8.50
N ASP A 180 -15.20 -5.36 -8.88
CA ASP A 180 -15.93 -4.36 -8.09
C ASP A 180 -16.95 -4.99 -7.13
N SER A 181 -17.00 -6.31 -7.05
CA SER A 181 -18.15 -7.04 -6.50
C SER A 181 -18.05 -7.39 -5.01
N ALA A 182 -17.01 -6.94 -4.29
CA ALA A 182 -16.87 -7.21 -2.86
C ALA A 182 -18.02 -6.66 -2.00
N TRP A 183 -18.79 -5.68 -2.49
CA TRP A 183 -20.01 -5.22 -1.83
C TRP A 183 -21.08 -6.32 -1.70
N ARG A 184 -21.04 -7.33 -2.56
CA ARG A 184 -21.97 -8.49 -2.54
C ARG A 184 -21.77 -9.36 -1.31
N TRP A 185 -20.60 -9.32 -0.68
CA TRP A 185 -20.30 -10.04 0.57
C TRP A 185 -21.11 -9.55 1.77
N ARG A 186 -21.93 -8.52 1.57
CA ARG A 186 -22.94 -8.06 2.52
C ARG A 186 -24.27 -8.82 2.41
N ARG A 187 -24.44 -9.68 1.41
CA ARG A 187 -25.69 -10.38 1.15
C ARG A 187 -25.57 -11.86 1.49
N GLY A 188 -26.51 -12.37 2.29
CA GLY A 188 -26.64 -13.80 2.55
C GLY A 188 -25.64 -14.41 3.54
N VAL A 189 -24.63 -13.65 3.95
CA VAL A 189 -23.56 -14.10 4.87
C VAL A 189 -23.33 -13.10 6.01
N GLU A 190 -24.33 -12.28 6.32
CA GLU A 190 -24.19 -11.10 7.19
C GLU A 190 -23.08 -10.14 6.71
N ASP A 191 -23.06 -8.90 7.15
CA ASP A 191 -22.03 -7.91 6.72
C ASP A 191 -20.60 -8.23 7.22
N LYS A 192 -20.45 -9.27 8.03
CA LYS A 192 -19.26 -9.65 8.76
C LYS A 192 -18.00 -9.74 7.90
N PHE A 193 -18.05 -10.45 6.78
CA PHE A 193 -16.88 -10.70 5.95
C PHE A 193 -16.49 -9.49 5.11
N HIS A 194 -17.46 -8.70 4.66
CA HIS A 194 -17.21 -7.45 3.96
C HIS A 194 -16.43 -6.46 4.83
N TYR A 195 -16.93 -6.15 6.02
CA TYR A 195 -16.27 -5.21 6.92
C TYR A 195 -14.92 -5.75 7.42
N ARG A 196 -14.84 -7.06 7.68
CA ARG A 196 -13.59 -7.68 8.09
C ARG A 196 -12.51 -7.55 7.02
N PHE A 197 -12.83 -7.86 5.76
CA PHE A 197 -11.89 -7.72 4.64
C PHE A 197 -11.37 -6.27 4.51
N TRP A 198 -12.28 -5.31 4.41
CA TRP A 198 -11.86 -3.92 4.22
C TRP A 198 -11.14 -3.33 5.44
N SER A 199 -11.50 -3.75 6.63
CA SER A 199 -10.75 -3.38 7.84
C SER A 199 -9.34 -3.98 7.86
N GLN A 200 -9.18 -5.23 7.39
CA GLN A 200 -7.86 -5.85 7.22
C GLN A 200 -7.05 -5.12 6.16
N VAL A 201 -7.66 -4.77 5.02
CA VAL A 201 -7.02 -3.98 3.97
C VAL A 201 -6.53 -2.64 4.51
N ALA A 202 -7.39 -1.85 5.14
CA ALA A 202 -7.03 -0.54 5.67
C ALA A 202 -5.87 -0.65 6.69
N ARG A 203 -5.98 -1.55 7.66
CA ARG A 203 -4.92 -1.76 8.67
C ARG A 203 -3.61 -2.24 8.07
N TRP A 204 -3.66 -3.20 7.15
CA TRP A 204 -2.44 -3.73 6.52
C TRP A 204 -1.75 -2.70 5.65
N MET A 205 -2.51 -1.88 4.95
CA MET A 205 -2.00 -0.78 4.12
C MET A 205 -1.35 0.32 4.95
N ALA A 206 -1.99 0.72 6.06
CA ALA A 206 -1.52 1.79 6.94
C ALA A 206 -0.38 1.35 7.88
N HIS A 207 -0.15 0.05 8.05
CA HIS A 207 0.70 -0.49 9.13
C HIS A 207 2.11 0.11 9.18
N LYS A 208 2.79 0.27 8.05
CA LYS A 208 4.16 0.80 8.04
C LYS A 208 4.23 2.30 8.32
N ARG A 209 3.13 3.01 8.13
CA ARG A 209 3.09 4.45 8.28
C ARG A 209 3.05 4.91 9.75
N HIS A 210 2.57 4.05 10.64
CA HIS A 210 2.40 4.36 12.06
C HIS A 210 3.40 3.65 12.98
N LEU A 211 4.44 3.03 12.40
CA LEU A 211 5.47 2.29 13.14
C LEU A 211 6.43 3.23 13.84
N ALA A 212 6.27 3.90 14.82
CA ALA A 212 7.15 4.83 15.52
C ALA A 212 7.04 6.28 15.05
N GLU A 213 5.86 6.88 15.25
CA GLU A 213 5.68 8.32 15.10
C GLU A 213 5.79 8.98 16.48
N LYS A 214 6.77 9.85 16.67
CA LYS A 214 6.91 10.72 17.82
C LYS A 214 7.29 12.10 17.32
N GLU A 215 6.56 13.12 17.75
CA GLU A 215 6.89 14.53 17.47
C GLU A 215 7.08 14.84 15.96
N GLY A 216 6.24 14.26 15.10
CA GLY A 216 6.33 14.49 13.65
C GLY A 216 7.43 13.71 12.93
N ILE A 217 8.18 12.87 13.64
CA ILE A 217 9.22 12.02 13.03
C ILE A 217 8.77 10.56 13.01
N ARG A 218 8.82 9.95 11.82
CA ARG A 218 8.55 8.52 11.62
C ARG A 218 9.82 7.82 11.21
N LEU A 219 10.26 6.86 12.02
CA LEU A 219 11.48 6.12 11.79
C LEU A 219 11.20 4.71 11.27
N SER A 220 11.98 4.26 10.32
CA SER A 220 12.00 2.88 9.84
C SER A 220 13.44 2.45 9.55
N TYR A 221 13.72 1.15 9.70
CA TYR A 221 15.04 0.60 9.42
C TYR A 221 14.97 -0.77 8.77
N THR A 222 16.03 -1.15 8.09
CA THR A 222 16.17 -2.43 7.40
C THR A 222 17.61 -2.93 7.59
N PRO A 223 17.83 -4.21 7.94
CA PRO A 223 16.85 -5.28 8.19
C PRO A 223 16.07 -5.11 9.51
N GLU A 224 14.90 -5.75 9.64
CA GLU A 224 14.06 -5.66 10.87
C GLU A 224 14.73 -6.25 12.12
N THR A 225 15.67 -7.15 11.95
CA THR A 225 16.48 -7.77 13.01
C THR A 225 17.95 -7.69 12.63
N PRO A 226 18.59 -6.51 12.78
CA PRO A 226 19.99 -6.34 12.40
C PRO A 226 20.90 -7.15 13.32
N LYS A 227 21.99 -7.65 12.74
CA LYS A 227 23.07 -8.34 13.44
C LYS A 227 24.32 -7.48 13.42
N VAL A 228 25.26 -7.79 14.29
CA VAL A 228 26.61 -7.20 14.26
C VAL A 228 27.23 -7.44 12.89
N GLY A 229 27.70 -6.36 12.25
CA GLY A 229 28.26 -6.38 10.92
C GLY A 229 27.26 -6.26 9.75
N ASP A 230 25.96 -6.26 10.02
CA ASP A 230 24.98 -5.96 8.98
C ASP A 230 24.95 -4.44 8.72
N ARG A 231 24.81 -4.06 7.44
CA ARG A 231 24.55 -2.68 7.08
C ARG A 231 23.09 -2.35 7.35
N VAL A 232 22.85 -1.43 8.29
CA VAL A 232 21.51 -0.99 8.66
C VAL A 232 21.19 0.31 7.92
N PHE A 233 20.16 0.28 7.10
CA PHE A 233 19.60 1.45 6.44
C PHE A 233 18.49 2.03 7.30
N LEU A 234 18.66 3.26 7.70
CA LEU A 234 17.71 4.05 8.46
C LEU A 234 17.00 5.02 7.55
N GLN A 235 15.72 5.19 7.76
CA GLN A 235 14.94 6.14 7.00
C GLN A 235 13.96 6.86 7.92
N ALA A 236 14.06 8.20 7.97
CA ALA A 236 13.18 9.06 8.73
C ALA A 236 12.26 9.83 7.80
N THR A 237 10.97 9.87 8.09
CA THR A 237 10.06 10.85 7.50
C THR A 237 9.84 11.93 8.53
N VAL A 238 10.21 13.15 8.20
CA VAL A 238 10.15 14.30 9.10
C VAL A 238 9.06 15.26 8.64
N LEU A 239 8.20 15.65 9.56
CA LEU A 239 7.17 16.64 9.35
C LEU A 239 7.50 17.91 10.14
N ASP A 240 7.15 19.05 9.61
CA ASP A 240 7.24 20.34 10.31
C ASP A 240 6.16 20.47 11.40
N GLU A 241 6.17 21.56 12.18
CA GLU A 241 5.18 21.83 13.24
C GLU A 241 3.73 21.88 12.73
N ALA A 242 3.52 22.16 11.44
CA ALA A 242 2.20 22.19 10.81
C ALA A 242 1.78 20.78 10.31
N GLY A 243 2.66 19.77 10.41
CA GLY A 243 2.43 18.40 9.97
C GLY A 243 2.68 18.18 8.47
N PHE A 244 3.47 19.05 7.83
CA PHE A 244 3.85 18.93 6.42
C PHE A 244 5.25 18.32 6.29
N PRO A 245 5.57 17.65 5.14
CA PRO A 245 6.92 17.17 4.89
C PRO A 245 7.96 18.29 5.03
N LEU A 246 8.95 18.08 5.89
CA LEU A 246 10.07 19.00 6.04
C LEU A 246 11.01 18.83 4.86
N GLU A 247 11.07 19.82 3.98
CA GLU A 247 11.96 19.86 2.82
C GLU A 247 13.14 20.78 3.12
N ASN A 248 14.36 20.39 2.75
CA ASN A 248 15.59 21.13 2.97
C ASN A 248 15.83 21.52 4.45
N GLY A 249 15.36 20.70 5.38
CA GLY A 249 15.56 20.91 6.81
C GLY A 249 16.89 20.36 7.30
N GLU A 250 17.42 20.95 8.38
CA GLU A 250 18.59 20.42 9.07
C GLU A 250 18.14 19.31 10.03
N VAL A 251 18.26 18.05 9.61
CA VAL A 251 17.93 16.86 10.40
C VAL A 251 19.22 16.27 10.95
N LYS A 252 19.28 16.08 12.28
CA LYS A 252 20.42 15.49 12.97
C LYS A 252 20.06 14.14 13.55
N GLY A 253 20.98 13.20 13.47
CA GLY A 253 20.86 11.88 14.05
C GLY A 253 22.01 11.57 14.99
N GLU A 254 21.72 10.94 16.09
CA GLU A 254 22.69 10.40 17.03
C GLU A 254 22.37 8.92 17.27
N ILE A 255 23.38 8.10 17.30
CA ILE A 255 23.29 6.68 17.63
C ILE A 255 24.07 6.45 18.93
N THR A 256 23.45 5.79 19.90
CA THR A 256 24.08 5.46 21.17
C THR A 256 23.97 3.98 21.46
N TRP A 257 25.02 3.41 22.07
CA TRP A 257 25.08 2.01 22.49
C TRP A 257 25.83 1.86 23.82
N PRO A 258 25.59 0.79 24.58
CA PRO A 258 26.35 0.53 25.79
C PRO A 258 27.82 0.29 25.48
N SER A 259 28.74 0.96 26.17
CA SER A 259 30.16 0.65 26.15
C SER A 259 30.44 -0.70 26.82
N GLY A 260 31.52 -1.38 26.42
CA GLY A 260 31.88 -2.71 26.89
C GLY A 260 31.93 -2.89 28.43
N ASP A 261 32.04 -1.83 29.20
CA ASP A 261 32.00 -1.84 30.68
C ASP A 261 30.60 -1.69 31.27
N GLY A 262 29.55 -1.47 30.47
CA GLY A 262 28.15 -1.52 30.85
C GLY A 262 27.57 -0.27 31.53
N ASP A 263 28.39 0.63 32.08
CA ASP A 263 27.95 1.85 32.79
C ASP A 263 28.13 3.15 31.99
N GLN A 264 28.74 3.08 30.81
CA GLN A 264 28.90 4.20 29.87
C GLN A 264 28.20 3.96 28.59
N LEU A 265 27.67 5.00 27.96
CA LEU A 265 27.12 4.97 26.61
C LEU A 265 28.12 5.63 25.69
N ASP A 266 28.48 4.91 24.63
CA ASP A 266 29.19 5.48 23.50
C ASP A 266 28.18 6.06 22.52
N SER A 267 28.52 7.14 21.84
CA SER A 267 27.66 7.76 20.85
C SER A 267 28.45 8.18 19.60
N ASP A 268 27.77 8.17 18.47
CA ASP A 268 28.29 8.67 17.20
C ASP A 268 27.19 9.45 16.48
N GLN A 269 27.63 10.36 15.59
CA GLN A 269 26.71 11.13 14.78
C GLN A 269 26.36 10.36 13.51
N LEU A 270 25.08 10.29 13.19
CA LEU A 270 24.60 9.72 11.93
C LEU A 270 24.62 10.80 10.85
N GLU A 271 25.31 10.53 9.77
CA GLU A 271 25.22 11.35 8.56
C GLU A 271 23.87 11.12 7.89
N ILE A 272 22.97 12.09 8.02
CA ILE A 272 21.61 12.03 7.49
C ILE A 272 21.52 12.93 6.26
N THR A 273 21.02 12.37 5.18
CA THR A 273 20.81 13.10 3.92
C THR A 273 19.35 13.05 3.50
N GLU A 274 18.85 14.14 2.94
CA GLU A 274 17.51 14.18 2.36
C GLU A 274 17.47 13.38 1.06
N ASP A 275 16.45 12.51 0.93
CA ASP A 275 16.20 11.74 -0.28
C ASP A 275 15.64 12.65 -1.40
N GLU A 276 15.99 12.37 -2.65
CA GLU A 276 15.41 13.07 -3.79
C GLU A 276 13.88 12.92 -3.82
N GLY A 277 13.18 14.01 -4.05
CA GLY A 277 11.72 14.00 -4.23
C GLY A 277 10.94 14.95 -3.32
N GLY A 278 11.54 15.52 -2.28
CA GLY A 278 10.90 16.56 -1.45
C GLY A 278 9.65 16.08 -0.70
N TRP A 279 9.74 14.91 -0.07
CA TRP A 279 8.68 14.33 0.77
C TRP A 279 9.05 14.30 2.25
N GLY A 280 10.06 15.09 2.66
CA GLY A 280 10.55 15.08 4.03
C GLY A 280 11.16 13.73 4.42
N VAL A 281 11.73 13.00 3.47
CA VAL A 281 12.36 11.70 3.71
C VAL A 281 13.86 11.90 3.79
N TYR A 282 14.43 11.41 4.87
CA TYR A 282 15.85 11.50 5.20
C TYR A 282 16.40 10.09 5.42
N SER A 283 17.57 9.81 4.87
CA SER A 283 18.20 8.50 4.95
C SER A 283 19.57 8.57 5.61
N ALA A 284 19.91 7.53 6.37
CA ALA A 284 21.22 7.31 6.93
C ALA A 284 21.56 5.82 6.89
N GLU A 285 22.84 5.49 6.96
CA GLU A 285 23.28 4.11 7.14
C GLU A 285 24.30 4.01 8.27
N PHE A 286 24.30 2.90 8.97
CA PHE A 286 25.30 2.59 9.97
C PHE A 286 25.60 1.09 10.04
N LEU A 287 26.74 0.77 10.65
CA LEU A 287 27.22 -0.59 10.80
C LEU A 287 27.38 -0.91 12.28
N PRO A 288 26.47 -1.68 12.92
CA PRO A 288 26.63 -2.12 14.31
C PRO A 288 27.94 -2.87 14.48
N GLN A 289 28.81 -2.36 15.35
CA GLN A 289 30.10 -2.99 15.68
C GLN A 289 29.98 -4.00 16.82
N GLU A 290 29.00 -3.76 17.71
CA GLU A 290 28.79 -4.55 18.92
C GLU A 290 27.33 -5.01 19.00
N GLY A 291 27.10 -6.07 19.77
CA GLY A 291 25.74 -6.57 20.06
C GLY A 291 25.19 -5.89 21.30
N GLY A 292 23.88 -5.64 21.28
CA GLY A 292 23.21 -5.02 22.43
C GLY A 292 22.10 -4.06 21.96
N PRO A 293 21.44 -3.38 22.90
CA PRO A 293 20.45 -2.35 22.56
C PRO A 293 21.14 -1.14 21.95
N ILE A 294 20.60 -0.63 20.88
CA ILE A 294 21.04 0.60 20.21
C ILE A 294 19.89 1.59 20.29
N GLU A 295 20.17 2.79 20.75
CA GLU A 295 19.21 3.91 20.74
C GLU A 295 19.57 4.87 19.60
N ILE A 296 18.57 5.26 18.84
CA ILE A 296 18.73 6.20 17.74
C ILE A 296 17.81 7.39 18.01
N THR A 297 18.43 8.56 18.14
CA THR A 297 17.73 9.83 18.32
C THR A 297 17.83 10.65 17.07
N ILE A 298 16.67 11.06 16.51
CA ILE A 298 16.60 11.98 15.39
C ILE A 298 15.93 13.25 15.86
N SER A 299 16.53 14.37 15.54
CA SER A 299 16.01 15.71 15.84
C SER A 299 15.93 16.55 14.57
N ALA A 300 14.86 17.30 14.46
CA ALA A 300 14.63 18.30 13.41
C ALA A 300 14.22 19.63 14.08
N PRO A 301 14.43 20.77 13.41
CA PRO A 301 14.06 22.07 13.93
C PRO A 301 12.56 22.24 14.12
#